data_2238d51bc2057e144141e0a14a12450f
#
_entry.id   2238d51bc2057e144141e0a14a12450f
#
_cell.length_a   1.000
_cell.length_b   1.000
_cell.length_c   1.000
_cell.angle_alpha   90.00
_cell.angle_beta   90.00
_cell.angle_gamma   90.00
#
_symmetry.space_group_name_H-M   'P 1'
#
loop_
_entity.id
_entity.type
_entity.pdbx_description
1 polymer ?
#
loop_
_entity_poly.entity_id
_entity_poly.type
_entity_poly.pdbx_seq_one_letter_code
_entity_poly.pdbx_strand_id
1 'polypeptide(L)'
;YEEFQPGDLVYHDSTHDYSTNEPTMDGTASLTFPLSYYQREGSATAAHLTTQTDNNIYQDGGIIRTDPSVKHIDFVFTAADKADGAERIISTLRKYNIKGGFFFTGEFFEMYPDVVRRLVAEGHYVGSHSYGHLLYAPWGSRDSLLVIKQEFEEDIFKSYKVLREFGITDAPYFIPPYEHYNATISSWARQLGLQVINYTPGTLTNGDYTTPEMKRYFSSKEILGRIWEYERTDPNGLNGHIMLIHFGTDPARTDKFYDKLPGLIRELRRKGYSFTPLKDNDQAHL
;
A
#
# COMPACT_ATOMS: atom_id res chain seq x y z
N TYR A 1 -16.91 44.17 16.46
CA TYR A 1 -16.83 42.69 16.58
C TYR A 1 -18.06 42.03 15.96
N GLU A 2 -19.26 42.60 16.16
CA GLU A 2 -20.48 42.12 15.53
C GLU A 2 -20.47 42.30 14.00
N GLU A 3 -19.72 43.30 13.51
CA GLU A 3 -19.56 43.59 12.08
C GLU A 3 -18.82 42.43 11.34
N PHE A 4 -17.96 41.71 12.07
CA PHE A 4 -17.12 40.69 11.48
C PHE A 4 -17.56 39.23 11.81
N GLN A 5 -18.72 39.10 12.47
CA GLN A 5 -19.29 37.77 12.79
C GLN A 5 -20.78 37.70 12.33
N PRO A 6 -21.09 37.88 11.03
CA PRO A 6 -22.38 37.49 10.52
C PRO A 6 -22.53 35.97 10.63
N GLY A 7 -23.73 35.47 10.84
CA GLY A 7 -24.02 34.06 11.00
C GLY A 7 -23.55 33.17 9.82
N ASP A 8 -23.25 33.77 8.70
CA ASP A 8 -22.62 33.13 7.54
C ASP A 8 -21.17 33.63 7.44
N LEU A 9 -20.21 32.71 7.25
CA LEU A 9 -18.82 33.02 7.00
C LEU A 9 -18.68 33.76 5.67
N VAL A 10 -18.66 35.10 5.74
CA VAL A 10 -18.46 35.97 4.59
C VAL A 10 -17.09 36.60 4.69
N TYR A 11 -16.33 36.53 3.61
CA TYR A 11 -15.06 37.24 3.48
C TYR A 11 -15.31 38.74 3.42
N HIS A 12 -14.68 39.49 4.32
CA HIS A 12 -14.69 40.93 4.37
C HIS A 12 -13.34 41.50 4.01
N ASP A 13 -13.29 42.33 2.98
CA ASP A 13 -12.07 43.08 2.63
C ASP A 13 -11.94 44.31 3.53
N SER A 14 -11.53 44.13 4.75
CA SER A 14 -11.34 45.14 5.76
C SER A 14 -10.00 44.99 6.49
N THR A 15 -9.24 46.05 6.56
CA THR A 15 -7.95 46.11 7.23
C THR A 15 -8.01 45.90 8.75
N HIS A 16 -9.25 45.84 9.33
CA HIS A 16 -9.46 45.63 10.75
C HIS A 16 -9.83 44.18 11.12
N ASP A 17 -10.07 43.35 10.13
CA ASP A 17 -10.38 41.91 10.35
C ASP A 17 -9.25 41.01 9.88
N TYR A 18 -8.32 40.78 10.78
CA TYR A 18 -7.17 39.91 10.53
C TYR A 18 -7.55 38.43 10.34
N SER A 19 -8.68 37.99 10.87
CA SER A 19 -9.10 36.60 10.78
C SER A 19 -9.67 36.20 9.43
N THR A 20 -10.26 37.17 8.72
CA THR A 20 -10.87 36.92 7.41
C THR A 20 -10.13 37.56 6.23
N ASN A 21 -9.41 38.69 6.48
CA ASN A 21 -8.80 39.49 5.42
C ASN A 21 -7.30 39.31 5.26
N GLU A 22 -6.63 38.71 6.23
CA GLU A 22 -5.23 38.38 6.10
C GLU A 22 -5.02 36.86 6.18
N PRO A 23 -5.41 36.10 5.16
CA PRO A 23 -4.94 34.74 5.07
C PRO A 23 -3.41 34.79 4.94
N THR A 24 -2.73 34.40 6.00
CA THR A 24 -1.25 34.31 5.96
C THR A 24 -0.86 33.39 4.80
N MET A 25 0.26 33.67 4.14
CA MET A 25 0.75 32.81 3.04
C MET A 25 0.79 31.34 3.46
N ASP A 26 1.05 31.08 4.75
CA ASP A 26 1.04 29.74 5.31
C ASP A 26 -0.37 29.12 5.36
N GLY A 27 -1.40 29.90 5.72
CA GLY A 27 -2.79 29.44 5.72
C GLY A 27 -3.32 29.18 4.31
N THR A 28 -2.99 30.07 3.37
CA THR A 28 -3.39 29.93 1.97
C THR A 28 -2.63 28.80 1.26
N ALA A 29 -1.33 28.66 1.53
CA ALA A 29 -0.53 27.58 0.97
C ALA A 29 -0.99 26.20 1.47
N SER A 30 -1.42 26.10 2.73
CA SER A 30 -1.93 24.84 3.28
C SER A 30 -3.31 24.44 2.73
N LEU A 31 -4.12 25.40 2.27
CA LEU A 31 -5.43 25.15 1.67
C LEU A 31 -5.37 24.96 0.14
N THR A 32 -4.48 25.66 -0.56
CA THR A 32 -4.40 25.54 -2.03
C THR A 32 -3.91 24.17 -2.47
N PHE A 33 -3.10 23.51 -1.69
CA PHE A 33 -2.60 22.18 -2.03
C PHE A 33 -3.70 21.09 -1.89
N PRO A 34 -4.43 20.96 -0.78
CA PRO A 34 -5.56 20.06 -0.70
C PRO A 34 -6.64 20.36 -1.75
N LEU A 35 -6.99 21.65 -1.96
CA LEU A 35 -8.01 22.05 -2.95
C LEU A 35 -7.59 21.69 -4.38
N SER A 36 -6.33 21.91 -4.76
CA SER A 36 -5.83 21.53 -6.09
C SER A 36 -5.77 20.02 -6.29
N TYR A 37 -5.44 19.28 -5.24
CA TYR A 37 -5.48 17.82 -5.21
C TYR A 37 -6.92 17.33 -5.38
N TYR A 38 -7.85 17.79 -4.56
CA TYR A 38 -9.28 17.43 -4.65
C TYR A 38 -9.93 17.87 -5.97
N GLN A 39 -9.54 19.01 -6.54
CA GLN A 39 -10.10 19.49 -7.80
C GLN A 39 -9.60 18.67 -9.00
N ARG A 40 -8.36 18.22 -8.96
CA ARG A 40 -7.78 17.33 -9.97
C ARG A 40 -8.37 15.92 -9.89
N GLU A 41 -8.63 15.41 -8.69
CA GLU A 41 -9.18 14.08 -8.47
C GLU A 41 -10.69 14.02 -8.58
N GLY A 42 -11.41 15.07 -8.21
CA GLY A 42 -12.85 15.16 -8.47
C GLY A 42 -13.20 15.03 -9.95
N SER A 43 -12.28 15.39 -10.84
CA SER A 43 -12.42 15.19 -12.29
C SER A 43 -12.01 13.78 -12.74
N ALA A 44 -11.03 13.15 -12.07
CA ALA A 44 -10.55 11.81 -12.41
C ALA A 44 -11.40 10.71 -11.75
N THR A 45 -11.81 10.90 -10.49
CA THR A 45 -12.58 9.92 -9.71
C THR A 45 -14.03 9.78 -10.21
N ALA A 46 -14.62 10.84 -10.78
CA ALA A 46 -15.94 10.76 -11.42
C ALA A 46 -15.92 9.85 -12.67
N ALA A 47 -14.77 9.71 -13.32
CA ALA A 47 -14.60 8.82 -14.47
C ALA A 47 -14.31 7.35 -14.07
N HIS A 48 -13.74 7.11 -12.87
CA HIS A 48 -13.42 5.75 -12.39
C HIS A 48 -14.55 5.10 -11.54
N LEU A 49 -15.57 5.86 -11.15
CA LEU A 49 -16.73 5.33 -10.41
C LEU A 49 -17.80 4.72 -11.31
N THR A 50 -17.55 4.55 -12.60
CA THR A 50 -18.41 3.71 -13.44
C THR A 50 -18.19 2.25 -13.08
N THR A 51 -19.11 1.67 -12.37
CA THR A 51 -19.48 0.26 -12.16
C THR A 51 -18.76 -0.73 -13.11
N GLN A 52 -17.44 -0.85 -13.01
CA GLN A 52 -16.77 -2.05 -13.47
C GLN A 52 -16.90 -3.07 -12.34
N THR A 53 -17.68 -4.10 -12.57
CA THR A 53 -17.65 -5.31 -11.76
C THR A 53 -16.32 -5.99 -12.07
N ASP A 54 -15.25 -5.56 -11.38
CA ASP A 54 -14.02 -6.33 -11.40
C ASP A 54 -14.28 -7.67 -10.68
N ASN A 55 -13.51 -8.69 -11.04
CA ASN A 55 -13.60 -10.00 -10.40
C ASN A 55 -12.71 -10.10 -9.16
N ASN A 56 -12.25 -8.99 -8.62
CA ASN A 56 -11.38 -8.96 -7.43
C ASN A 56 -12.16 -9.41 -6.19
N ILE A 57 -11.47 -10.01 -5.24
CA ILE A 57 -12.05 -10.38 -3.95
C ILE A 57 -11.67 -9.33 -2.92
N TYR A 58 -12.69 -8.81 -2.25
CA TYR A 58 -12.56 -7.74 -1.27
C TYR A 58 -12.80 -8.23 0.15
N GLN A 59 -12.06 -7.64 1.09
CA GLN A 59 -12.34 -7.71 2.52
C GLN A 59 -12.28 -6.30 3.10
N ASP A 60 -13.31 -5.90 3.84
CA ASP A 60 -13.41 -4.55 4.44
C ASP A 60 -13.11 -3.41 3.46
N GLY A 61 -13.44 -3.57 2.17
CA GLY A 61 -13.20 -2.61 1.10
C GLY A 61 -11.79 -2.61 0.51
N GLY A 62 -10.87 -3.43 1.02
CA GLY A 62 -9.54 -3.66 0.44
C GLY A 62 -9.52 -4.89 -0.46
N ILE A 63 -8.77 -4.84 -1.57
CA ILE A 63 -8.55 -5.99 -2.46
C ILE A 63 -7.59 -6.95 -1.75
N ILE A 64 -8.03 -8.18 -1.51
CA ILE A 64 -7.23 -9.24 -0.91
C ILE A 64 -6.86 -10.35 -1.92
N ARG A 65 -7.41 -10.31 -3.10
CA ARG A 65 -7.09 -11.21 -4.20
C ARG A 65 -7.57 -10.56 -5.49
N THR A 66 -6.75 -10.50 -6.49
CA THR A 66 -7.15 -10.06 -7.84
C THR A 66 -7.94 -11.16 -8.54
N ASP A 67 -8.33 -11.01 -9.81
CA ASP A 67 -9.22 -11.94 -10.50
C ASP A 67 -8.80 -13.42 -10.34
N PRO A 68 -9.55 -14.25 -9.62
CA PRO A 68 -9.22 -15.65 -9.39
C PRO A 68 -9.42 -16.54 -10.63
N SER A 69 -9.97 -16.02 -11.72
CA SER A 69 -10.06 -16.73 -13.00
C SER A 69 -8.74 -16.66 -13.79
N VAL A 70 -7.87 -15.69 -13.48
CA VAL A 70 -6.62 -15.46 -14.18
C VAL A 70 -5.45 -16.10 -13.43
N LYS A 71 -4.67 -16.91 -14.15
CA LYS A 71 -3.53 -17.63 -13.59
C LYS A 71 -2.31 -16.73 -13.47
N HIS A 72 -2.39 -15.75 -12.56
CA HIS A 72 -1.30 -14.84 -12.23
C HIS A 72 -1.13 -14.67 -10.71
N ILE A 73 0.00 -14.14 -10.31
CA ILE A 73 0.36 -13.84 -8.93
C ILE A 73 0.99 -12.46 -8.88
N ASP A 74 0.54 -11.64 -7.92
CA ASP A 74 1.12 -10.35 -7.61
C ASP A 74 2.11 -10.48 -6.44
N PHE A 75 3.40 -10.23 -6.69
CA PHE A 75 4.34 -10.09 -5.61
C PHE A 75 4.32 -8.68 -5.05
N VAL A 76 4.01 -8.55 -3.76
CA VAL A 76 4.08 -7.30 -3.02
C VAL A 76 5.08 -7.39 -1.87
N PHE A 77 5.82 -6.31 -1.66
CA PHE A 77 6.87 -6.25 -0.65
C PHE A 77 6.62 -5.04 0.26
N THR A 78 6.59 -5.27 1.57
CA THR A 78 6.43 -4.21 2.57
C THR A 78 7.72 -4.02 3.37
N ALA A 79 7.99 -2.80 3.79
CA ALA A 79 9.03 -2.49 4.76
C ALA A 79 8.73 -1.22 5.54
N ALA A 80 9.05 -1.26 6.85
CA ALA A 80 9.07 -0.08 7.71
C ALA A 80 10.48 0.53 7.79
N ASP A 81 11.47 -0.25 8.25
CA ASP A 81 12.80 0.24 8.60
C ASP A 81 13.95 -0.69 8.16
N LYS A 82 13.66 -1.80 7.47
CA LYS A 82 14.66 -2.82 7.13
C LYS A 82 14.72 -3.11 5.64
N ALA A 83 15.93 -3.21 5.10
CA ALA A 83 16.19 -3.45 3.68
C ALA A 83 17.21 -4.58 3.43
N ASP A 84 17.40 -5.49 4.39
CA ASP A 84 18.39 -6.57 4.27
C ASP A 84 18.10 -7.56 3.12
N GLY A 85 16.85 -7.65 2.66
CA GLY A 85 16.45 -8.42 1.48
C GLY A 85 16.61 -7.71 0.14
N ALA A 86 16.92 -6.39 0.13
CA ALA A 86 16.87 -5.56 -1.07
C ALA A 86 17.63 -6.15 -2.27
N GLU A 87 18.92 -6.45 -2.12
CA GLU A 87 19.73 -6.98 -3.23
C GLU A 87 19.22 -8.34 -3.72
N ARG A 88 18.81 -9.19 -2.79
CA ARG A 88 18.31 -10.52 -3.12
C ARG A 88 16.99 -10.46 -3.88
N ILE A 89 16.07 -9.65 -3.42
CA ILE A 89 14.75 -9.49 -4.03
C ILE A 89 14.88 -8.85 -5.40
N ILE A 90 15.54 -7.68 -5.49
CA ILE A 90 15.65 -6.92 -6.74
C ILE A 90 16.41 -7.72 -7.81
N SER A 91 17.54 -8.33 -7.46
CA SER A 91 18.29 -9.17 -8.41
C SER A 91 17.49 -10.38 -8.88
N THR A 92 16.70 -10.99 -8.00
CA THR A 92 15.82 -12.12 -8.35
C THR A 92 14.72 -11.66 -9.32
N LEU A 93 14.00 -10.59 -9.00
CA LEU A 93 12.93 -10.09 -9.88
C LEU A 93 13.47 -9.69 -11.26
N ARG A 94 14.62 -9.01 -11.30
CA ARG A 94 15.32 -8.65 -12.54
C ARG A 94 15.69 -9.89 -13.35
N LYS A 95 16.30 -10.90 -12.72
CA LYS A 95 16.69 -12.18 -13.36
C LYS A 95 15.51 -12.86 -14.04
N TYR A 96 14.36 -12.82 -13.42
CA TYR A 96 13.15 -13.45 -13.95
C TYR A 96 12.25 -12.50 -14.74
N ASN A 97 12.68 -11.26 -15.00
CA ASN A 97 11.89 -10.23 -15.67
C ASN A 97 10.48 -10.10 -15.06
N ILE A 98 10.43 -9.90 -13.75
CA ILE A 98 9.19 -9.73 -13.00
C ILE A 98 9.18 -8.32 -12.41
N LYS A 99 8.04 -7.64 -12.50
CA LYS A 99 7.79 -6.40 -11.77
C LYS A 99 6.93 -6.71 -10.55
N GLY A 100 7.33 -6.18 -9.39
CA GLY A 100 6.59 -6.33 -8.14
C GLY A 100 6.08 -4.98 -7.65
N GLY A 101 5.19 -5.01 -6.66
CA GLY A 101 4.75 -3.84 -5.91
C GLY A 101 5.55 -3.69 -4.62
N PHE A 102 6.03 -2.49 -4.35
CA PHE A 102 6.81 -2.18 -3.15
C PHE A 102 6.10 -1.09 -2.36
N PHE A 103 5.79 -1.37 -1.11
CA PHE A 103 5.03 -0.48 -0.24
C PHE A 103 5.85 -0.17 1.01
N PHE A 104 6.27 1.08 1.12
CA PHE A 104 7.21 1.49 2.14
C PHE A 104 6.66 2.61 3.02
N THR A 105 7.15 2.67 4.25
CA THR A 105 6.88 3.78 5.16
C THR A 105 7.68 5.02 4.78
N GLY A 106 7.26 6.19 5.30
CA GLY A 106 8.05 7.42 5.13
C GLY A 106 9.48 7.28 5.66
N GLU A 107 9.66 6.62 6.79
CA GLU A 107 10.97 6.35 7.37
C GLU A 107 11.87 5.53 6.43
N PHE A 108 11.31 4.51 5.76
CA PHE A 108 12.07 3.72 4.80
C PHE A 108 12.60 4.55 3.62
N PHE A 109 11.78 5.46 3.09
CA PHE A 109 12.21 6.36 2.01
C PHE A 109 13.38 7.25 2.41
N GLU A 110 13.39 7.72 3.66
CA GLU A 110 14.48 8.55 4.21
C GLU A 110 15.76 7.74 4.45
N MET A 111 15.63 6.52 4.96
CA MET A 111 16.76 5.64 5.27
C MET A 111 17.42 5.04 4.03
N TYR A 112 16.63 4.73 3.00
CA TYR A 112 17.11 3.94 1.83
C TYR A 112 16.76 4.60 0.48
N PRO A 113 17.06 5.90 0.28
CA PRO A 113 16.65 6.61 -0.93
C PRO A 113 17.21 6.02 -2.23
N ASP A 114 18.42 5.45 -2.19
CA ASP A 114 19.04 4.85 -3.38
C ASP A 114 18.36 3.53 -3.78
N VAL A 115 17.90 2.77 -2.81
CA VAL A 115 17.11 1.54 -3.06
C VAL A 115 15.79 1.91 -3.72
N VAL A 116 15.11 2.95 -3.23
CA VAL A 116 13.86 3.43 -3.81
C VAL A 116 14.06 3.92 -5.25
N ARG A 117 15.07 4.78 -5.50
CA ARG A 117 15.38 5.25 -6.85
C ARG A 117 15.66 4.11 -7.82
N ARG A 118 16.36 3.07 -7.35
CA ARG A 118 16.63 1.88 -8.15
C ARG A 118 15.34 1.13 -8.51
N LEU A 119 14.44 0.92 -7.57
CA LEU A 119 13.15 0.26 -7.81
C LEU A 119 12.30 1.03 -8.84
N VAL A 120 12.23 2.36 -8.71
CA VAL A 120 11.55 3.24 -9.67
C VAL A 120 12.18 3.14 -11.04
N ALA A 121 13.52 3.25 -11.12
CA ALA A 121 14.26 3.16 -12.39
C ALA A 121 14.10 1.78 -13.08
N GLU A 122 13.95 0.73 -12.31
CA GLU A 122 13.69 -0.62 -12.84
C GLU A 122 12.22 -0.85 -13.22
N GLY A 123 11.34 0.14 -13.03
CA GLY A 123 9.93 0.08 -13.42
C GLY A 123 9.06 -0.81 -12.52
N HIS A 124 9.43 -0.94 -11.26
CA HIS A 124 8.57 -1.55 -10.25
C HIS A 124 7.48 -0.56 -9.82
N TYR A 125 6.36 -1.09 -9.34
CA TYR A 125 5.38 -0.26 -8.64
C TYR A 125 5.94 0.10 -7.27
N VAL A 126 5.90 1.37 -6.88
CA VAL A 126 6.27 1.84 -5.55
C VAL A 126 5.12 2.66 -5.00
N GLY A 127 4.58 2.24 -3.86
CA GLY A 127 3.43 2.81 -3.19
C GLY A 127 3.65 3.06 -1.71
N SER A 128 2.59 3.49 -1.03
CA SER A 128 2.62 3.85 0.38
C SER A 128 2.30 2.67 1.30
N HIS A 129 3.06 2.56 2.39
CA HIS A 129 2.74 1.78 3.60
C HIS A 129 2.51 2.71 4.79
N SER A 130 1.88 3.89 4.54
CA SER A 130 1.78 5.06 5.42
C SER A 130 3.12 5.81 5.61
N TYR A 131 3.09 6.91 6.35
CA TYR A 131 4.35 7.60 6.73
C TYR A 131 4.90 7.06 8.04
N GLY A 132 4.10 7.08 9.10
CA GLY A 132 4.52 6.78 10.47
C GLY A 132 4.21 5.35 10.95
N HIS A 133 3.75 4.47 10.09
CA HIS A 133 3.42 3.07 10.42
C HIS A 133 2.46 2.93 11.62
N LEU A 134 1.45 3.81 11.68
CA LEU A 134 0.47 3.83 12.77
C LEU A 134 -0.46 2.61 12.72
N LEU A 135 -0.73 2.00 13.86
CA LEU A 135 -1.78 0.99 13.96
C LEU A 135 -3.15 1.67 13.94
N TYR A 136 -3.93 1.47 12.89
CA TYR A 136 -5.19 2.18 12.68
C TYR A 136 -6.37 1.59 13.45
N ALA A 137 -6.38 0.28 13.69
CA ALA A 137 -7.43 -0.42 14.41
C ALA A 137 -6.83 -1.37 15.46
N PRO A 138 -7.49 -1.58 16.59
CA PRO A 138 -6.97 -2.50 17.62
C PRO A 138 -7.03 -3.96 17.15
N TRP A 139 -6.05 -4.75 17.58
CA TRP A 139 -5.95 -6.17 17.22
C TRP A 139 -7.17 -7.01 17.64
N GLY A 140 -7.79 -6.65 18.75
CA GLY A 140 -8.91 -7.40 19.33
C GLY A 140 -10.30 -7.00 18.81
N SER A 141 -10.42 -5.88 18.11
CA SER A 141 -11.71 -5.37 17.63
C SER A 141 -11.52 -4.53 16.38
N ARG A 142 -11.85 -5.08 15.22
CA ARG A 142 -11.78 -4.35 13.95
C ARG A 142 -12.84 -3.27 13.80
N ASP A 143 -13.87 -3.26 14.62
CA ASP A 143 -14.96 -2.26 14.57
C ASP A 143 -14.58 -0.93 15.22
N SER A 144 -13.41 -0.85 15.84
CA SER A 144 -12.91 0.33 16.53
C SER A 144 -11.74 0.96 15.77
N LEU A 145 -11.42 2.20 16.11
CA LEU A 145 -10.31 2.95 15.55
C LEU A 145 -9.35 3.38 16.66
N LEU A 146 -8.06 3.38 16.36
CA LEU A 146 -7.00 3.93 17.21
C LEU A 146 -6.55 5.32 16.73
N VAL A 147 -7.03 5.76 15.59
CA VAL A 147 -6.73 7.06 14.99
C VAL A 147 -8.03 7.76 14.62
N ILE A 148 -8.03 9.08 14.65
CA ILE A 148 -9.10 9.88 14.04
C ILE A 148 -8.80 10.10 12.55
N LYS A 149 -9.83 10.50 11.79
CA LYS A 149 -9.70 10.70 10.35
C LYS A 149 -8.61 11.68 9.97
N GLN A 150 -8.48 12.77 10.71
CA GLN A 150 -7.46 13.79 10.47
C GLN A 150 -6.04 13.22 10.62
N GLU A 151 -5.76 12.42 11.65
CA GLU A 151 -4.46 11.78 11.86
C GLU A 151 -4.12 10.81 10.71
N PHE A 152 -5.11 10.04 10.26
CA PHE A 152 -4.96 9.17 9.11
C PHE A 152 -4.62 9.97 7.84
N GLU A 153 -5.38 11.03 7.55
CA GLU A 153 -5.18 11.87 6.36
C GLU A 153 -3.81 12.56 6.39
N GLU A 154 -3.40 13.11 7.53
CA GLU A 154 -2.08 13.75 7.69
C GLU A 154 -0.93 12.76 7.46
N ASP A 155 -1.05 11.55 7.97
CA ASP A 155 -0.05 10.48 7.79
C ASP A 155 0.06 10.06 6.31
N ILE A 156 -1.07 9.88 5.64
CA ILE A 156 -1.13 9.58 4.21
C ILE A 156 -0.56 10.73 3.38
N PHE A 157 -0.93 11.98 3.65
CA PHE A 157 -0.40 13.13 2.91
C PHE A 157 1.12 13.27 3.05
N LYS A 158 1.67 13.03 4.24
CA LYS A 158 3.12 13.00 4.43
C LYS A 158 3.78 11.92 3.58
N SER A 159 3.22 10.72 3.57
CA SER A 159 3.73 9.61 2.74
C SER A 159 3.73 9.96 1.26
N TYR A 160 2.62 10.48 0.73
CA TYR A 160 2.52 10.83 -0.69
C TYR A 160 3.34 12.08 -1.06
N LYS A 161 3.64 12.97 -0.11
CA LYS A 161 4.62 14.03 -0.32
C LYS A 161 6.01 13.43 -0.58
N VAL A 162 6.43 12.46 0.22
CA VAL A 162 7.72 11.78 0.05
C VAL A 162 7.75 11.01 -1.28
N LEU A 163 6.70 10.25 -1.64
CA LEU A 163 6.65 9.56 -2.93
C LEU A 163 6.91 10.50 -4.12
N ARG A 164 6.33 11.71 -4.08
CA ARG A 164 6.55 12.72 -5.15
C ARG A 164 7.99 13.19 -5.28
N GLU A 165 8.76 13.22 -4.19
CA GLU A 165 10.18 13.54 -4.23
C GLU A 165 11.01 12.52 -5.03
N PHE A 166 10.49 11.29 -5.16
CA PHE A 166 11.05 10.23 -6.02
C PHE A 166 10.42 10.18 -7.41
N GLY A 167 9.60 11.17 -7.78
CA GLY A 167 8.92 11.22 -9.08
C GLY A 167 7.70 10.26 -9.18
N ILE A 168 7.25 9.70 -8.07
CA ILE A 168 6.09 8.81 -8.03
C ILE A 168 4.84 9.67 -7.88
N THR A 169 4.11 9.86 -8.97
CA THR A 169 2.90 10.71 -9.03
C THR A 169 1.61 9.93 -9.22
N ASP A 170 1.72 8.65 -9.58
CA ASP A 170 0.60 7.75 -9.84
C ASP A 170 0.83 6.45 -9.05
N ALA A 171 0.29 6.41 -7.83
CA ALA A 171 0.40 5.27 -6.92
C ALA A 171 -0.93 5.09 -6.17
N PRO A 172 -2.01 4.67 -6.86
CA PRO A 172 -3.34 4.58 -6.26
C PRO A 172 -3.48 3.46 -5.22
N TYR A 173 -2.60 2.47 -5.22
CA TYR A 173 -2.67 1.38 -4.26
C TYR A 173 -1.94 1.71 -2.96
N PHE A 174 -2.56 1.32 -1.85
CA PHE A 174 -2.10 1.54 -0.50
C PHE A 174 -2.18 0.24 0.32
N ILE A 175 -1.09 -0.16 0.97
CA ILE A 175 -1.12 -1.24 1.98
C ILE A 175 -1.10 -0.59 3.37
N PRO A 176 -2.15 -0.79 4.19
CA PRO A 176 -2.18 -0.28 5.56
C PRO A 176 -1.08 -0.90 6.43
N PRO A 177 -0.52 -0.14 7.39
CA PRO A 177 0.43 -0.67 8.37
C PRO A 177 -0.05 -1.95 9.02
N TYR A 178 0.87 -2.88 9.24
CA TYR A 178 0.58 -4.20 9.81
C TYR A 178 -0.41 -5.03 9.00
N GLU A 179 -0.73 -4.63 7.75
CA GLU A 179 -1.78 -5.25 6.93
C GLU A 179 -3.14 -5.31 7.67
N HIS A 180 -3.32 -4.38 8.64
CA HIS A 180 -4.45 -4.36 9.57
C HIS A 180 -5.28 -3.09 9.42
N TYR A 181 -6.53 -3.26 9.02
CA TYR A 181 -7.47 -2.18 8.73
C TYR A 181 -8.92 -2.65 8.88
N ASN A 182 -9.86 -1.73 8.77
CA ASN A 182 -11.29 -2.00 8.75
C ASN A 182 -11.98 -1.22 7.60
N ALA A 183 -13.27 -1.41 7.45
CA ALA A 183 -14.06 -0.76 6.40
C ALA A 183 -14.01 0.77 6.48
N THR A 184 -13.87 1.36 7.68
CA THR A 184 -13.76 2.81 7.85
C THR A 184 -12.43 3.32 7.28
N ILE A 185 -11.31 2.65 7.57
CA ILE A 185 -9.99 3.01 7.00
C ILE A 185 -10.01 2.89 5.48
N SER A 186 -10.58 1.82 4.92
CA SER A 186 -10.72 1.67 3.47
C SER A 186 -11.59 2.77 2.85
N SER A 187 -12.66 3.18 3.56
CA SER A 187 -13.52 4.29 3.13
C SER A 187 -12.77 5.62 3.11
N TRP A 188 -11.95 5.91 4.14
CA TRP A 188 -11.13 7.11 4.18
C TRP A 188 -10.04 7.11 3.09
N ALA A 189 -9.38 5.98 2.88
CA ALA A 189 -8.42 5.83 1.79
C ALA A 189 -9.07 6.11 0.43
N ARG A 190 -10.26 5.55 0.17
CA ARG A 190 -11.02 5.78 -1.07
C ARG A 190 -11.41 7.24 -1.26
N GLN A 191 -11.76 7.96 -0.18
CA GLN A 191 -12.03 9.40 -0.24
C GLN A 191 -10.80 10.22 -0.66
N LEU A 192 -9.60 9.69 -0.44
CA LEU A 192 -8.34 10.25 -0.90
C LEU A 192 -7.91 9.72 -2.30
N GLY A 193 -8.77 8.98 -3.00
CA GLY A 193 -8.45 8.38 -4.30
C GLY A 193 -7.59 7.13 -4.23
N LEU A 194 -7.48 6.50 -3.05
CA LEU A 194 -6.62 5.33 -2.83
C LEU A 194 -7.44 4.05 -2.73
N GLN A 195 -6.95 3.00 -3.35
CA GLN A 195 -7.47 1.65 -3.17
C GLN A 195 -6.59 0.88 -2.18
N VAL A 196 -7.19 0.47 -1.07
CA VAL A 196 -6.52 -0.46 -0.15
C VAL A 196 -6.34 -1.81 -0.83
N ILE A 197 -5.12 -2.33 -0.79
CA ILE A 197 -4.82 -3.72 -1.14
C ILE A 197 -4.20 -4.42 0.06
N ASN A 198 -4.29 -5.74 0.08
CA ASN A 198 -3.69 -6.57 1.12
C ASN A 198 -3.32 -7.94 0.55
N TYR A 199 -2.57 -8.73 1.31
CA TYR A 199 -2.23 -10.09 0.92
C TYR A 199 -3.47 -11.01 0.88
N THR A 200 -3.41 -12.04 0.04
CA THR A 200 -4.39 -13.13 0.05
C THR A 200 -4.10 -14.06 1.24
N PRO A 201 -5.05 -14.24 2.18
CA PRO A 201 -4.83 -15.10 3.34
C PRO A 201 -4.61 -16.58 2.98
N GLY A 202 -3.90 -17.31 3.83
CA GLY A 202 -3.81 -18.78 3.77
C GLY A 202 -2.41 -19.33 3.49
N THR A 203 -1.53 -18.57 2.83
CA THR A 203 -0.17 -19.04 2.49
C THR A 203 0.87 -18.72 3.56
N LEU A 204 0.56 -17.86 4.54
CA LEU A 204 1.45 -17.39 5.60
C LEU A 204 2.70 -16.63 5.09
N THR A 205 2.74 -16.17 3.85
CA THR A 205 3.90 -15.41 3.34
C THR A 205 4.10 -14.11 4.11
N ASN A 206 3.02 -13.46 4.55
CA ASN A 206 3.06 -12.30 5.43
C ASN A 206 3.64 -12.56 6.82
N GLY A 207 3.82 -13.83 7.22
CA GLY A 207 4.45 -14.23 8.50
C GLY A 207 5.97 -14.41 8.42
N ASP A 208 6.57 -14.07 7.29
CA ASP A 208 8.00 -14.24 7.02
C ASP A 208 8.91 -13.28 7.82
N TYR A 209 8.34 -12.35 8.59
CA TYR A 209 9.07 -11.50 9.53
C TYR A 209 9.31 -12.14 10.89
N THR A 210 8.58 -13.21 11.22
CA THR A 210 8.63 -13.83 12.56
C THR A 210 9.98 -14.43 12.86
N THR A 211 10.43 -14.32 14.12
CA THR A 211 11.71 -14.85 14.61
C THR A 211 11.52 -16.11 15.45
N PRO A 212 12.56 -16.96 15.63
CA PRO A 212 12.46 -18.17 16.45
C PRO A 212 12.05 -17.93 17.92
N GLU A 213 12.30 -16.74 18.44
CA GLU A 213 11.95 -16.36 19.83
C GLU A 213 10.49 -15.96 20.00
N MET A 214 9.79 -15.68 18.90
CA MET A 214 8.38 -15.32 18.94
C MET A 214 7.51 -16.52 19.30
N LYS A 215 6.44 -16.30 20.04
CA LYS A 215 5.47 -17.34 20.41
C LYS A 215 4.96 -18.13 19.18
N ARG A 216 4.96 -17.49 18.03
CA ARG A 216 4.54 -18.07 16.76
C ARG A 216 5.59 -17.72 15.70
N TYR A 217 6.41 -18.71 15.34
CA TYR A 217 7.43 -18.61 14.31
C TYR A 217 7.02 -19.43 13.10
N PHE A 218 7.14 -18.85 11.91
CA PHE A 218 6.90 -19.54 10.65
C PHE A 218 8.22 -19.68 9.89
N SER A 219 8.76 -20.89 9.82
CA SER A 219 9.96 -21.16 9.03
C SER A 219 9.67 -21.02 7.54
N SER A 220 10.70 -20.70 6.75
CA SER A 220 10.59 -20.66 5.28
C SER A 220 10.10 -21.98 4.69
N LYS A 221 10.45 -23.12 5.32
CA LYS A 221 9.94 -24.44 4.92
C LYS A 221 8.44 -24.57 5.15
N GLU A 222 7.96 -24.09 6.29
CA GLU A 222 6.53 -24.10 6.61
C GLU A 222 5.74 -23.19 5.66
N ILE A 223 6.23 -21.97 5.41
CA ILE A 223 5.61 -21.03 4.46
C ILE A 223 5.52 -21.66 3.07
N LEU A 224 6.61 -22.25 2.55
CA LEU A 224 6.58 -22.97 1.27
C LEU A 224 5.55 -24.12 1.29
N GLY A 225 5.50 -24.89 2.37
CA GLY A 225 4.51 -25.95 2.53
C GLY A 225 3.08 -25.44 2.44
N ARG A 226 2.78 -24.29 3.09
CA ARG A 226 1.47 -23.64 3.04
C ARG A 226 1.12 -23.11 1.66
N ILE A 227 2.09 -22.55 0.93
CA ILE A 227 1.87 -22.09 -0.45
C ILE A 227 1.42 -23.28 -1.31
N TRP A 228 2.10 -24.42 -1.23
CA TRP A 228 1.76 -25.60 -2.05
C TRP A 228 0.50 -26.32 -1.59
N GLU A 229 0.21 -26.29 -0.29
CA GLU A 229 -1.05 -26.78 0.24
C GLU A 229 -2.22 -25.93 -0.27
N TYR A 230 -2.11 -24.61 -0.18
CA TYR A 230 -3.10 -23.67 -0.68
C TYR A 230 -3.33 -23.86 -2.19
N GLU A 231 -2.27 -23.92 -2.98
CA GLU A 231 -2.34 -24.12 -4.43
C GLU A 231 -3.07 -25.38 -4.82
N ARG A 232 -2.94 -26.43 -4.01
CA ARG A 232 -3.60 -27.72 -4.25
C ARG A 232 -5.06 -27.77 -3.77
N THR A 233 -5.40 -27.04 -2.72
CA THR A 233 -6.68 -27.18 -2.02
C THR A 233 -7.69 -26.08 -2.33
N ASP A 234 -7.22 -24.89 -2.69
CA ASP A 234 -8.13 -23.82 -3.13
C ASP A 234 -8.67 -24.13 -4.53
N PRO A 235 -9.97 -23.92 -4.79
CA PRO A 235 -10.58 -24.22 -6.11
C PRO A 235 -9.92 -23.49 -7.28
N ASN A 236 -9.38 -22.29 -7.03
CA ASN A 236 -8.69 -21.46 -8.03
C ASN A 236 -7.15 -21.52 -7.86
N GLY A 237 -6.63 -22.38 -6.99
CA GLY A 237 -5.20 -22.42 -6.67
C GLY A 237 -4.68 -21.07 -6.22
N LEU A 238 -3.57 -20.63 -6.79
CA LEU A 238 -2.98 -19.31 -6.53
C LEU A 238 -3.37 -18.26 -7.58
N ASN A 239 -4.44 -18.47 -8.36
CA ASN A 239 -4.89 -17.49 -9.34
C ASN A 239 -5.27 -16.18 -8.65
N GLY A 240 -4.78 -15.06 -9.15
CA GLY A 240 -5.02 -13.73 -8.57
C GLY A 240 -4.44 -13.52 -7.17
N HIS A 241 -3.52 -14.38 -6.70
CA HIS A 241 -2.99 -14.33 -5.35
C HIS A 241 -2.04 -13.15 -5.15
N ILE A 242 -2.32 -12.30 -4.18
CA ILE A 242 -1.42 -11.24 -3.74
C ILE A 242 -0.50 -11.83 -2.68
N MET A 243 0.76 -12.02 -3.02
CA MET A 243 1.77 -12.65 -2.18
C MET A 243 2.66 -11.60 -1.54
N LEU A 244 2.39 -11.28 -0.27
CA LEU A 244 3.15 -10.32 0.50
C LEU A 244 4.37 -10.99 1.14
N ILE A 245 5.52 -10.35 1.00
CA ILE A 245 6.80 -10.75 1.58
C ILE A 245 7.48 -9.49 2.14
N HIS A 246 8.07 -9.56 3.33
CA HIS A 246 8.79 -8.43 3.88
C HIS A 246 10.10 -8.19 3.13
N PHE A 247 10.36 -6.93 2.78
CA PHE A 247 11.57 -6.52 2.05
C PHE A 247 12.83 -6.56 2.91
N GLY A 248 12.64 -6.47 4.21
CA GLY A 248 13.66 -6.70 5.23
C GLY A 248 13.06 -7.28 6.49
N THR A 249 13.85 -8.04 7.25
CA THR A 249 13.37 -8.72 8.44
C THR A 249 14.39 -8.62 9.58
N ASP A 250 13.98 -8.88 10.82
CA ASP A 250 14.84 -8.86 11.98
C ASP A 250 16.11 -9.74 11.77
N PRO A 251 17.30 -9.29 12.18
CA PRO A 251 18.53 -10.09 12.12
C PRO A 251 18.44 -11.45 12.85
N ALA A 252 17.62 -11.56 13.89
CA ALA A 252 17.37 -12.81 14.60
C ALA A 252 16.69 -13.87 13.71
N ARG A 253 15.97 -13.43 12.66
CA ARG A 253 15.48 -14.33 11.62
C ARG A 253 16.59 -14.66 10.63
N THR A 254 17.30 -15.74 10.84
CA THR A 254 18.36 -16.22 9.93
C THR A 254 17.83 -16.99 8.73
N ASP A 255 16.65 -17.59 8.82
CA ASP A 255 15.95 -18.29 7.74
C ASP A 255 15.13 -17.28 6.90
N LYS A 256 15.80 -16.54 6.05
CA LYS A 256 15.22 -15.48 5.23
C LYS A 256 14.35 -16.05 4.11
N PHE A 257 13.03 -15.72 4.11
CA PHE A 257 12.10 -16.25 3.11
C PHE A 257 12.39 -15.73 1.69
N TYR A 258 12.84 -14.50 1.56
CA TYR A 258 13.22 -13.93 0.25
C TYR A 258 14.36 -14.71 -0.44
N ASP A 259 15.16 -15.51 0.27
CA ASP A 259 16.13 -16.42 -0.33
C ASP A 259 15.48 -17.58 -1.08
N LYS A 260 14.23 -17.89 -0.79
CA LYS A 260 13.46 -18.95 -1.47
C LYS A 260 12.81 -18.47 -2.75
N LEU A 261 12.71 -17.14 -2.99
CA LEU A 261 12.08 -16.56 -4.18
C LEU A 261 12.52 -17.17 -5.51
N PRO A 262 13.82 -17.37 -5.80
CA PRO A 262 14.23 -17.95 -7.08
C PRO A 262 13.67 -19.35 -7.31
N GLY A 263 13.58 -20.18 -6.27
CA GLY A 263 12.98 -21.52 -6.33
C GLY A 263 11.47 -21.45 -6.51
N LEU A 264 10.81 -20.63 -5.71
CA LEU A 264 9.37 -20.40 -5.75
C LEU A 264 8.93 -19.93 -7.13
N ILE A 265 9.58 -18.91 -7.70
CA ILE A 265 9.24 -18.37 -9.03
C ILE A 265 9.38 -19.46 -10.12
N ARG A 266 10.44 -20.27 -10.10
CA ARG A 266 10.59 -21.35 -11.08
C ARG A 266 9.45 -22.35 -11.01
N GLU A 267 9.06 -22.78 -9.81
CA GLU A 267 7.98 -23.74 -9.64
C GLU A 267 6.61 -23.14 -10.03
N LEU A 268 6.34 -21.90 -9.67
CA LEU A 268 5.12 -21.21 -10.07
C LEU A 268 5.04 -21.09 -11.61
N ARG A 269 6.13 -20.71 -12.29
CA ARG A 269 6.18 -20.69 -13.75
C ARG A 269 5.95 -22.07 -14.38
N ARG A 270 6.55 -23.11 -13.79
CA ARG A 270 6.35 -24.49 -14.26
C ARG A 270 4.88 -24.92 -14.14
N LYS A 271 4.18 -24.40 -13.17
CA LYS A 271 2.73 -24.59 -12.99
C LYS A 271 1.88 -23.68 -13.90
N GLY A 272 2.51 -22.79 -14.66
CA GLY A 272 1.85 -21.90 -15.64
C GLY A 272 1.40 -20.55 -15.05
N TYR A 273 1.86 -20.16 -13.88
CA TYR A 273 1.58 -18.83 -13.33
C TYR A 273 2.42 -17.76 -14.02
N SER A 274 1.76 -16.66 -14.36
CA SER A 274 2.38 -15.39 -14.76
C SER A 274 2.50 -14.46 -13.58
N PHE A 275 3.26 -13.38 -13.75
CA PHE A 275 3.45 -12.34 -12.73
C PHE A 275 3.18 -11.00 -13.41
N THR A 276 2.11 -10.35 -13.02
CA THR A 276 1.66 -9.10 -13.59
C THR A 276 1.94 -7.97 -12.60
N PRO A 277 2.43 -6.80 -13.03
CA PRO A 277 2.49 -5.64 -12.16
C PRO A 277 1.10 -5.21 -11.73
N LEU A 278 0.93 -4.80 -10.49
CA LEU A 278 -0.34 -4.25 -9.96
C LEU A 278 -0.94 -3.15 -10.83
N LYS A 279 -0.09 -2.36 -11.51
CA LYS A 279 -0.51 -1.26 -12.38
C LYS A 279 -1.19 -1.73 -13.67
N ASP A 280 -0.85 -2.93 -14.16
CA ASP A 280 -1.39 -3.46 -15.43
C ASP A 280 -2.72 -4.20 -15.22
N ASN A 281 -3.06 -4.55 -13.99
CA ASN A 281 -4.34 -5.20 -13.68
C ASN A 281 -5.54 -4.28 -13.98
N ASP A 282 -5.37 -2.95 -13.90
CA ASP A 282 -6.39 -1.98 -14.25
C ASP A 282 -6.53 -1.76 -15.79
N GLN A 283 -5.53 -2.15 -16.59
CA GLN A 283 -5.55 -1.96 -18.06
C GLN A 283 -5.99 -3.20 -18.84
N ALA A 284 -6.07 -4.35 -18.22
CA ALA A 284 -6.46 -5.60 -18.89
C ALA A 284 -7.94 -5.65 -19.31
N HIS A 285 -8.70 -4.60 -19.03
CA HIS A 285 -10.14 -4.50 -19.27
C HIS A 285 -10.56 -3.23 -20.06
N LEU A 286 -9.63 -2.58 -20.80
CA LEU A 286 -9.96 -1.52 -21.76
C LEU A 286 -10.10 -2.05 -23.18
#